data_ff59389c766ff4b27919f651f9b4c596
#
_entry.id   ff59389c766ff4b27919f651f9b4c596
#
_cell.length_a   1.000
_cell.length_b   1.000
_cell.length_c   1.000
_cell.angle_alpha   90.00
_cell.angle_beta   90.00
_cell.angle_gamma   90.00
#
_symmetry.space_group_name_H-M   'P 1'
#
loop_
_entity.id
_entity.type
_entity.pdbx_description
1 polymer ?
#
loop_
_entity_poly.entity_id
_entity_poly.type
_entity_poly.pdbx_seq_one_letter_code
_entity_poly.pdbx_strand_id
1 'polypeptide(L)'
;MRYKKKGLIERLDSGPVICAEGFLFEIEKRGYMASGEFVPMVSLEHPEALENLHRDFQHAGSDIVQAFTYNGHREKMRVIGKEELLEPLNRAALKIAKKVATSPIGKESNLMAGNISNSNIWNEKDPKTHIEVEKMFSEMVEWAVDEGA
;
A
#
# COMPACT_ATOMS: atom_id res chain seq x y z
N MET A 1 25.80 -17.18 7.48
CA MET A 1 24.42 -17.70 7.65
C MET A 1 23.44 -16.64 7.20
N ARG A 2 22.62 -16.89 6.17
CA ARG A 2 21.49 -16.02 5.85
C ARG A 2 20.41 -16.30 6.89
N TYR A 3 20.16 -15.38 7.81
CA TYR A 3 19.00 -15.47 8.69
C TYR A 3 17.74 -15.54 7.82
N LYS A 4 16.95 -16.60 7.99
CA LYS A 4 15.65 -16.72 7.33
C LYS A 4 14.76 -15.60 7.88
N LYS A 5 14.29 -14.71 7.02
CA LYS A 5 13.37 -13.63 7.41
C LYS A 5 12.09 -14.24 7.98
N LYS A 6 11.73 -13.88 9.21
CA LYS A 6 10.45 -14.31 9.81
C LYS A 6 9.29 -13.68 9.04
N GLY A 7 8.31 -14.50 8.69
CA GLY A 7 7.04 -14.05 8.11
C GLY A 7 6.13 -13.39 9.15
N LEU A 8 4.99 -12.89 8.70
CA LEU A 8 4.02 -12.21 9.57
C LEU A 8 3.55 -13.10 10.73
N ILE A 9 3.16 -14.33 10.45
CA ILE A 9 2.65 -15.25 11.48
C ILE A 9 3.73 -15.55 12.53
N GLU A 10 4.96 -15.88 12.09
CA GLU A 10 6.07 -16.15 13.01
C GLU A 10 6.42 -14.92 13.90
N ARG A 11 6.18 -13.71 13.40
CA ARG A 11 6.36 -12.47 14.20
C ARG A 11 5.23 -12.29 15.20
N LEU A 12 3.97 -12.50 14.78
CA LEU A 12 2.79 -12.42 15.65
C LEU A 12 2.84 -13.43 16.79
N ASP A 13 3.37 -14.63 16.56
CA ASP A 13 3.61 -15.64 17.62
C ASP A 13 4.64 -15.17 18.66
N SER A 14 5.50 -14.20 18.29
CA SER A 14 6.54 -13.67 19.17
C SER A 14 6.13 -12.38 19.89
N GLY A 15 5.05 -11.71 19.44
CA GLY A 15 4.57 -10.45 20.01
C GLY A 15 3.79 -9.58 19.02
N PRO A 16 3.49 -8.33 19.39
CA PRO A 16 2.79 -7.41 18.50
C PRO A 16 3.64 -7.05 17.28
N VAL A 17 2.97 -6.87 16.15
CA VAL A 17 3.57 -6.40 14.89
C VAL A 17 2.94 -5.06 14.52
N ILE A 18 3.76 -4.03 14.40
CA ILE A 18 3.29 -2.67 14.14
C ILE A 18 3.30 -2.40 12.65
N CYS A 19 2.14 -1.96 12.15
CA CYS A 19 1.97 -1.47 10.78
C CYS A 19 1.55 0.00 10.85
N ALA A 20 2.39 0.91 10.36
CA ALA A 20 2.05 2.32 10.31
C ALA A 20 0.99 2.58 9.24
N GLU A 21 0.08 3.47 9.56
CA GLU A 21 -1.00 3.94 8.69
C GLU A 21 -1.11 5.47 8.74
N GLY A 22 -2.12 6.03 8.08
CA GLY A 22 -2.35 7.47 8.07
C GLY A 22 -1.58 8.20 6.97
N PHE A 23 -1.19 7.48 5.92
CA PHE A 23 -0.45 8.03 4.77
C PHE A 23 -1.13 9.26 4.16
N LEU A 24 -2.45 9.20 3.96
CA LEU A 24 -3.21 10.29 3.35
C LEU A 24 -3.02 11.60 4.13
N PHE A 25 -3.23 11.55 5.45
CA PHE A 25 -3.12 12.72 6.31
C PHE A 25 -1.69 13.27 6.37
N GLU A 26 -0.68 12.39 6.45
CA GLU A 26 0.71 12.82 6.51
C GLU A 26 1.19 13.43 5.17
N ILE A 27 0.77 12.87 4.05
CA ILE A 27 1.10 13.41 2.71
C ILE A 27 0.38 14.74 2.46
N GLU A 28 -0.90 14.86 2.87
CA GLU A 28 -1.65 16.12 2.83
C GLU A 28 -0.98 17.19 3.71
N LYS A 29 -0.66 16.85 4.97
CA LYS A 29 0.01 17.73 5.92
C LYS A 29 1.39 18.22 5.42
N ARG A 30 2.09 17.39 4.66
CA ARG A 30 3.37 17.73 4.03
C ARG A 30 3.22 18.53 2.74
N GLY A 31 1.99 18.77 2.26
CA GLY A 31 1.69 19.56 1.09
C GLY A 31 1.82 18.85 -0.25
N TYR A 32 1.86 17.53 -0.27
CA TYR A 32 1.98 16.71 -1.50
C TYR A 32 0.65 16.19 -2.03
N MET A 33 -0.44 16.41 -1.32
CA MET A 33 -1.80 16.16 -1.77
C MET A 33 -2.70 17.30 -1.32
N ALA A 34 -3.69 17.66 -2.12
CA ALA A 34 -4.68 18.64 -1.74
C ALA A 34 -5.71 18.06 -0.79
N SER A 35 -6.29 18.90 0.07
CA SER A 35 -7.36 18.47 0.98
C SER A 35 -8.56 17.94 0.20
N GLY A 36 -8.99 16.73 0.55
CA GLY A 36 -10.09 16.03 -0.13
C GLY A 36 -9.65 15.13 -1.29
N GLU A 37 -8.42 15.15 -1.72
CA GLU A 37 -7.88 14.12 -2.59
C GLU A 37 -7.83 12.78 -1.86
N PHE A 38 -8.19 11.70 -2.55
CA PHE A 38 -8.27 10.37 -1.94
C PHE A 38 -7.49 9.28 -2.70
N VAL A 39 -7.16 9.52 -3.98
CA VAL A 39 -6.35 8.60 -4.77
C VAL A 39 -4.87 8.92 -4.56
N PRO A 40 -3.99 7.91 -4.32
CA PRO A 40 -2.59 8.13 -3.96
C PRO A 40 -1.71 8.49 -5.16
N MET A 41 -2.06 9.55 -5.89
CA MET A 41 -1.30 10.04 -7.06
C MET A 41 0.14 10.41 -6.70
N VAL A 42 0.40 10.74 -5.45
CA VAL A 42 1.74 11.02 -4.91
C VAL A 42 2.75 9.91 -5.24
N SER A 43 2.31 8.67 -5.41
CA SER A 43 3.18 7.55 -5.80
C SER A 43 3.82 7.74 -7.17
N LEU A 44 3.17 8.49 -8.06
CA LEU A 44 3.66 8.86 -9.40
C LEU A 44 4.24 10.27 -9.44
N GLU A 45 3.60 11.21 -8.76
CA GLU A 45 3.91 12.63 -8.85
C GLU A 45 5.07 13.05 -7.93
N HIS A 46 5.15 12.43 -6.73
CA HIS A 46 6.16 12.73 -5.70
C HIS A 46 6.65 11.45 -5.00
N PRO A 47 7.25 10.50 -5.75
CA PRO A 47 7.69 9.21 -5.19
C PRO A 47 8.70 9.36 -4.05
N GLU A 48 9.52 10.42 -4.08
CA GLU A 48 10.49 10.75 -3.02
C GLU A 48 9.81 11.13 -1.70
N ALA A 49 8.67 11.82 -1.76
CA ALA A 49 7.91 12.20 -0.57
C ALA A 49 7.30 10.97 0.10
N LEU A 50 6.76 10.06 -0.69
CA LEU A 50 6.23 8.79 -0.20
C LEU A 50 7.34 7.88 0.36
N GLU A 51 8.50 7.80 -0.31
CA GLU A 51 9.65 7.04 0.20
C GLU A 51 10.12 7.58 1.55
N ASN A 52 10.23 8.91 1.69
CA ASN A 52 10.62 9.54 2.95
C ASN A 52 9.62 9.25 4.06
N LEU A 53 8.31 9.29 3.78
CA LEU A 53 7.29 8.96 4.76
C LEU A 53 7.39 7.50 5.23
N HIS A 54 7.63 6.56 4.31
CA HIS A 54 7.87 5.16 4.68
C HIS A 54 9.09 5.01 5.59
N ARG A 55 10.17 5.75 5.30
CA ARG A 55 11.39 5.74 6.15
C ARG A 55 11.12 6.32 7.52
N ASP A 56 10.34 7.40 7.62
CA ASP A 56 9.96 7.98 8.90
C ASP A 56 9.17 6.99 9.75
N PHE A 57 8.21 6.27 9.17
CA PHE A 57 7.47 5.23 9.86
C PHE A 57 8.37 4.05 10.26
N GLN A 58 9.32 3.67 9.42
CA GLN A 58 10.31 2.64 9.73
C GLN A 58 11.18 3.07 10.92
N HIS A 59 11.68 4.31 10.96
CA HIS A 59 12.43 4.87 12.08
C HIS A 59 11.60 4.96 13.37
N ALA A 60 10.29 5.22 13.24
CA ALA A 60 9.37 5.24 14.38
C ALA A 60 9.06 3.84 14.93
N GLY A 61 9.52 2.77 14.27
CA GLY A 61 9.39 1.40 14.76
C GLY A 61 8.32 0.57 14.06
N SER A 62 7.84 0.96 12.87
CA SER A 62 6.95 0.12 12.09
C SER A 62 7.66 -1.16 11.63
N ASP A 63 7.05 -2.33 11.86
CA ASP A 63 7.55 -3.63 11.42
C ASP A 63 7.18 -3.94 9.98
N ILE A 64 6.11 -3.31 9.49
CA ILE A 64 5.58 -3.49 8.14
C ILE A 64 5.65 -2.17 7.39
N VAL A 65 6.20 -2.20 6.17
CA VAL A 65 6.08 -1.12 5.19
C VAL A 65 4.88 -1.43 4.31
N GLN A 66 3.80 -0.72 4.53
CA GLN A 66 2.56 -0.89 3.78
C GLN A 66 2.57 0.04 2.56
N ALA A 67 2.48 -0.53 1.36
CA ALA A 67 2.40 0.26 0.14
C ALA A 67 1.17 1.17 0.14
N PHE A 68 1.32 2.41 -0.30
CA PHE A 68 0.21 3.36 -0.38
C PHE A 68 -0.66 3.08 -1.62
N THR A 69 -1.29 1.90 -1.65
CA THR A 69 -2.25 1.47 -2.66
C THR A 69 -3.70 1.65 -2.21
N TYR A 70 -3.93 2.15 -1.01
CA TYR A 70 -5.25 2.49 -0.48
C TYR A 70 -5.97 3.43 -1.46
N ASN A 71 -7.21 3.12 -1.82
CA ASN A 71 -7.97 3.81 -2.85
C ASN A 71 -7.36 3.74 -4.29
N GLY A 72 -6.31 2.98 -4.51
CA GLY A 72 -5.71 2.75 -5.83
C GLY A 72 -6.40 1.62 -6.59
N HIS A 73 -7.74 1.55 -6.59
CA HIS A 73 -8.50 0.53 -7.32
C HIS A 73 -9.36 1.13 -8.44
N ARG A 74 -9.80 0.27 -9.32
CA ARG A 74 -10.47 0.65 -10.59
C ARG A 74 -11.61 1.63 -10.40
N GLU A 75 -12.50 1.41 -9.44
CA GLU A 75 -13.66 2.29 -9.21
C GLU A 75 -13.23 3.69 -8.72
N LYS A 76 -12.23 3.78 -7.84
CA LYS A 76 -11.71 5.08 -7.39
C LYS A 76 -11.02 5.84 -8.52
N MET A 77 -10.26 5.13 -9.37
CA MET A 77 -9.63 5.73 -10.55
C MET A 77 -10.66 6.20 -11.56
N ARG A 78 -11.75 5.42 -11.76
CA ARG A 78 -12.89 5.81 -12.61
C ARG A 78 -13.54 7.12 -12.15
N VAL A 79 -13.73 7.29 -10.85
CA VAL A 79 -14.32 8.52 -10.28
C VAL A 79 -13.52 9.77 -10.63
N ILE A 80 -12.20 9.65 -10.70
CA ILE A 80 -11.31 10.77 -11.05
C ILE A 80 -10.91 10.79 -12.54
N GLY A 81 -11.42 9.86 -13.36
CA GLY A 81 -11.16 9.80 -14.80
C GLY A 81 -9.69 9.51 -15.17
N LYS A 82 -9.00 8.68 -14.37
CA LYS A 82 -7.58 8.35 -14.55
C LYS A 82 -7.34 6.83 -14.54
N GLU A 83 -8.25 6.05 -15.11
CA GLU A 83 -8.19 4.57 -15.10
C GLU A 83 -6.94 4.02 -15.79
N GLU A 84 -6.39 4.74 -16.75
CA GLU A 84 -5.15 4.39 -17.44
C GLU A 84 -3.91 4.40 -16.52
N LEU A 85 -3.99 5.09 -15.39
CA LEU A 85 -2.91 5.15 -14.41
C LEU A 85 -3.03 4.10 -13.30
N LEU A 86 -4.04 3.24 -13.35
CA LEU A 86 -4.35 2.27 -12.28
C LEU A 86 -3.16 1.35 -11.97
N GLU A 87 -2.66 0.60 -12.96
CA GLU A 87 -1.52 -0.30 -12.77
C GLU A 87 -0.21 0.47 -12.51
N PRO A 88 0.15 1.53 -13.29
CA PRO A 88 1.32 2.34 -13.00
C PRO A 88 1.39 2.86 -11.58
N LEU A 89 0.28 3.36 -11.04
CA LEU A 89 0.18 3.89 -9.67
C LEU A 89 0.42 2.80 -8.63
N ASN A 90 -0.26 1.66 -8.75
CA ASN A 90 -0.10 0.55 -7.82
C ASN A 90 1.33 0.01 -7.83
N ARG A 91 1.90 -0.23 -9.01
CA ARG A 91 3.26 -0.74 -9.13
C ARG A 91 4.29 0.26 -8.61
N ALA A 92 4.10 1.57 -8.82
CA ALA A 92 4.98 2.59 -8.24
C ALA A 92 4.95 2.55 -6.70
N ALA A 93 3.76 2.55 -6.10
CA ALA A 93 3.60 2.48 -4.64
C ALA A 93 4.24 1.20 -4.05
N LEU A 94 4.01 0.05 -4.69
CA LEU A 94 4.57 -1.24 -4.27
C LEU A 94 6.10 -1.26 -4.37
N LYS A 95 6.69 -0.73 -5.46
CA LYS A 95 8.15 -0.64 -5.64
C LYS A 95 8.80 0.27 -4.59
N ILE A 96 8.17 1.40 -4.27
CA ILE A 96 8.65 2.31 -3.23
C ILE A 96 8.65 1.58 -1.86
N ALA A 97 7.54 0.92 -1.51
CA ALA A 97 7.44 0.16 -0.27
C ALA A 97 8.48 -0.96 -0.19
N LYS A 98 8.67 -1.72 -1.29
CA LYS A 98 9.71 -2.76 -1.38
C LYS A 98 11.12 -2.21 -1.15
N LYS A 99 11.44 -1.08 -1.80
CA LYS A 99 12.73 -0.41 -1.64
C LYS A 99 13.02 -0.09 -0.18
N VAL A 100 12.05 0.45 0.54
CA VAL A 100 12.19 0.78 1.96
C VAL A 100 12.24 -0.49 2.81
N ALA A 101 11.34 -1.44 2.62
CA ALA A 101 11.29 -2.69 3.39
C ALA A 101 12.57 -3.53 3.27
N THR A 102 13.24 -3.48 2.11
CA THR A 102 14.51 -4.19 1.88
C THR A 102 15.76 -3.41 2.31
N SER A 103 15.61 -2.16 2.74
CA SER A 103 16.68 -1.30 3.28
C SER A 103 16.51 -1.20 4.80
N PRO A 104 16.95 -2.21 5.58
CA PRO A 104 16.60 -2.31 6.98
C PRO A 104 17.27 -1.22 7.82
N ILE A 105 16.53 -0.74 8.82
CA ILE A 105 17.06 0.00 9.94
C ILE A 105 17.24 -1.01 11.08
N GLY A 106 18.48 -1.39 11.38
CA GLY A 106 18.74 -2.38 12.41
C GLY A 106 18.96 -3.80 11.87
N LYS A 107 18.69 -4.81 12.70
CA LYS A 107 19.06 -6.21 12.42
C LYS A 107 18.05 -6.98 11.57
N GLU A 108 16.80 -6.60 11.59
CA GLU A 108 15.72 -7.28 10.84
C GLU A 108 15.14 -6.37 9.76
N SER A 109 14.88 -6.92 8.59
CA SER A 109 14.19 -6.21 7.51
C SER A 109 12.69 -6.15 7.81
N ASN A 110 12.05 -5.05 7.44
CA ASN A 110 10.59 -4.93 7.50
C ASN A 110 9.89 -5.94 6.58
N LEU A 111 8.68 -6.30 6.92
CA LEU A 111 7.76 -6.92 5.98
C LEU A 111 7.23 -5.85 5.01
N MET A 112 6.75 -6.29 3.86
CA MET A 112 6.05 -5.44 2.90
C MET A 112 4.60 -5.94 2.78
N ALA A 113 3.66 -5.01 2.70
CA ALA A 113 2.25 -5.31 2.47
C ALA A 113 1.68 -4.40 1.38
N GLY A 114 0.75 -4.92 0.57
CA GLY A 114 -0.19 -4.10 -0.21
C GLY A 114 -1.34 -3.65 0.68
N ASN A 115 -2.14 -2.69 0.20
CA ASN A 115 -3.32 -2.21 0.90
C ASN A 115 -4.51 -2.15 -0.06
N ILE A 116 -5.67 -2.60 0.42
CA ILE A 116 -6.94 -2.60 -0.30
C ILE A 116 -7.97 -1.84 0.54
N SER A 117 -8.63 -0.86 -0.08
CA SER A 117 -9.71 -0.10 0.55
C SER A 117 -11.09 -0.72 0.30
N ASN A 118 -12.13 -0.07 0.80
CA ASN A 118 -13.51 -0.41 0.48
C ASN A 118 -13.79 -0.24 -1.02
N SER A 119 -14.61 -1.13 -1.59
CA SER A 119 -14.91 -1.14 -3.03
C SER A 119 -15.79 0.00 -3.51
N ASN A 120 -16.65 0.55 -2.65
CA ASN A 120 -17.76 1.48 -2.92
C ASN A 120 -18.90 0.91 -3.76
N ILE A 121 -18.75 -0.25 -4.39
CA ILE A 121 -19.76 -0.86 -5.28
C ILE A 121 -20.33 -2.16 -4.73
N TRP A 122 -19.74 -2.73 -3.69
CA TRP A 122 -20.20 -4.00 -3.13
C TRP A 122 -21.63 -3.87 -2.55
N ASN A 123 -22.51 -4.79 -2.92
CA ASN A 123 -23.87 -4.89 -2.40
C ASN A 123 -24.18 -6.35 -2.07
N GLU A 124 -24.47 -6.63 -0.81
CA GLU A 124 -24.78 -7.97 -0.31
C GLU A 124 -25.88 -8.68 -1.12
N LYS A 125 -26.87 -7.92 -1.59
CA LYS A 125 -28.05 -8.44 -2.30
C LYS A 125 -27.88 -8.57 -3.80
N ASP A 126 -26.77 -8.09 -4.36
CA ASP A 126 -26.48 -8.16 -5.80
C ASP A 126 -25.21 -8.96 -6.10
N PRO A 127 -25.34 -10.24 -6.48
CA PRO A 127 -24.20 -11.10 -6.78
C PRO A 127 -23.28 -10.59 -7.90
N LYS A 128 -23.76 -9.72 -8.78
CA LYS A 128 -22.92 -9.14 -9.84
C LYS A 128 -21.84 -8.26 -9.24
N THR A 129 -22.17 -7.50 -8.19
CA THR A 129 -21.18 -6.65 -7.51
C THR A 129 -20.09 -7.46 -6.80
N HIS A 130 -20.42 -8.70 -6.36
CA HIS A 130 -19.42 -9.58 -5.76
C HIS A 130 -18.35 -9.98 -6.77
N ILE A 131 -18.76 -10.37 -7.99
CA ILE A 131 -17.86 -10.73 -9.08
C ILE A 131 -17.00 -9.53 -9.50
N GLU A 132 -17.60 -8.35 -9.59
CA GLU A 132 -16.90 -7.12 -9.95
C GLU A 132 -15.83 -6.74 -8.92
N VAL A 133 -16.16 -6.82 -7.63
CA VAL A 133 -15.25 -6.54 -6.51
C VAL A 133 -14.13 -7.57 -6.46
N GLU A 134 -14.44 -8.85 -6.61
CA GLU A 134 -13.44 -9.92 -6.66
C GLU A 134 -12.43 -9.66 -7.78
N LYS A 135 -12.90 -9.38 -9.00
CA LYS A 135 -12.04 -9.07 -10.14
C LYS A 135 -11.17 -7.84 -9.89
N MET A 136 -11.76 -6.77 -9.36
CA MET A 136 -11.08 -5.50 -9.08
C MET A 136 -9.96 -5.68 -8.04
N PHE A 137 -10.21 -6.47 -7.00
CA PHE A 137 -9.20 -6.69 -5.96
C PHE A 137 -8.18 -7.76 -6.33
N SER A 138 -8.56 -8.76 -7.15
CA SER A 138 -7.62 -9.77 -7.64
C SER A 138 -6.47 -9.14 -8.40
N GLU A 139 -6.73 -8.16 -9.29
CA GLU A 139 -5.65 -7.47 -10.02
C GLU A 139 -4.69 -6.74 -9.08
N MET A 140 -5.18 -6.12 -8.01
CA MET A 140 -4.32 -5.47 -7.01
C MET A 140 -3.46 -6.48 -6.24
N VAL A 141 -4.04 -7.63 -5.89
CA VAL A 141 -3.32 -8.73 -5.23
C VAL A 141 -2.25 -9.30 -6.14
N GLU A 142 -2.56 -9.52 -7.42
CA GLU A 142 -1.60 -10.00 -8.42
C GLU A 142 -0.39 -9.06 -8.51
N TRP A 143 -0.61 -7.75 -8.64
CA TRP A 143 0.49 -6.77 -8.67
C TRP A 143 1.29 -6.75 -7.36
N ALA A 144 0.62 -6.88 -6.21
CA ALA A 144 1.30 -6.93 -4.92
C ALA A 144 2.20 -8.17 -4.79
N VAL A 145 1.72 -9.34 -5.22
CA VAL A 145 2.48 -10.59 -5.26
C VAL A 145 3.66 -10.49 -6.22
N ASP A 146 3.46 -9.97 -7.43
CA ASP A 146 4.50 -9.75 -8.43
C ASP A 146 5.64 -8.87 -7.88
N GLU A 147 5.30 -7.84 -7.13
CA GLU A 147 6.27 -6.94 -6.52
C GLU A 147 6.85 -7.48 -5.21
N GLY A 148 6.33 -8.58 -4.66
CA GLY A 148 6.90 -9.35 -3.56
C GLY A 148 6.34 -9.02 -2.17
N ALA A 149 5.08 -8.63 -2.10
CA ALA A 149 4.34 -8.49 -0.85
C ALA A 149 3.98 -9.86 -0.23
#